data_cd9bbd07d7c8c29f6a3e221af0fb83b9
#
_entry.id   cd9bbd07d7c8c29f6a3e221af0fb83b9
#
_cell.length_a   1.000
_cell.length_b   1.000
_cell.length_c   1.000
_cell.angle_alpha   90.00
_cell.angle_beta   90.00
_cell.angle_gamma   90.00
#
_symmetry.space_group_name_H-M   'P 1'
#
loop_
_entity.id
_entity.type
_entity.pdbx_description
1 polymer ?
#
loop_
_entity_poly.entity_id
_entity_poly.type
_entity_poly.pdbx_seq_one_letter_code
_entity_poly.pdbx_strand_id
1 'polypeptide(L)' 'MSKAVFYHAGCPVCVSAEQDIISLIGKDNVEIVHLGEDMTRFGEAEKAGVKSVPALVTPDANVLHINFGASMDDLRA' A
#
# COMPACT_ATOMS: atom_id res chain seq x y z
N MET A 1 11.46 -15.70 -3.12
CA MET A 1 11.77 -14.28 -3.03
C MET A 1 10.57 -13.52 -2.53
N SER A 2 10.82 -12.51 -1.73
CA SER A 2 9.73 -11.68 -1.21
C SER A 2 9.17 -10.79 -2.31
N LYS A 3 7.86 -10.58 -2.25
CA LYS A 3 7.20 -9.62 -3.13
C LYS A 3 7.15 -8.25 -2.47
N ALA A 4 7.09 -7.21 -3.28
CA ALA A 4 6.72 -5.90 -2.76
C ALA A 4 5.24 -5.97 -2.34
N VAL A 5 4.85 -5.12 -1.41
CA VAL A 5 3.46 -5.05 -0.94
C VAL A 5 2.94 -3.65 -1.17
N PHE A 6 1.81 -3.53 -1.85
CA PHE A 6 1.20 -2.25 -2.12
C PHE A 6 -0.04 -2.10 -1.24
N TYR A 7 -0.02 -1.11 -0.35
CA TYR A 7 -1.12 -0.84 0.57
C TYR A 7 -1.97 0.32 0.05
N HIS A 8 -3.29 0.13 0.04
CA HIS A 8 -4.22 1.19 -0.35
C HIS A 8 -5.54 1.04 0.39
N ALA A 9 -6.42 2.02 0.23
CA ALA A 9 -7.72 2.02 0.91
C ALA A 9 -8.87 2.28 -0.06
N GLY A 10 -8.64 2.10 -1.37
CA GLY A 10 -9.67 2.26 -2.37
C GLY A 10 -9.93 3.69 -2.81
N CYS A 11 -9.13 4.65 -2.38
CA CYS A 11 -9.30 6.04 -2.81
C CYS A 11 -8.92 6.18 -4.30
N PRO A 12 -9.39 7.24 -5.00
CA PRO A 12 -9.05 7.42 -6.41
C PRO A 12 -7.55 7.48 -6.67
N VAL A 13 -6.79 8.13 -5.80
CA VAL A 13 -5.33 8.19 -5.89
C VAL A 13 -4.73 6.80 -5.70
N CYS A 14 -5.28 6.01 -4.78
CA CYS A 14 -4.83 4.65 -4.53
C CYS A 14 -5.04 3.76 -5.74
N VAL A 15 -6.21 3.85 -6.36
CA VAL A 15 -6.55 3.03 -7.54
C VAL A 15 -5.64 3.38 -8.71
N SER A 16 -5.39 4.67 -8.92
CA SER A 16 -4.50 5.12 -9.98
C SER A 16 -3.07 4.62 -9.75
N ALA A 17 -2.57 4.72 -8.53
CA ALA A 17 -1.23 4.27 -8.19
C ALA A 17 -1.11 2.76 -8.34
N GLU A 18 -2.16 2.01 -8.00
CA GLU A 18 -2.16 0.55 -8.15
C GLU A 18 -1.91 0.16 -9.61
N GLN A 19 -2.60 0.81 -10.54
CA GLN A 19 -2.44 0.53 -11.96
C GLN A 19 -1.01 0.81 -12.42
N ASP A 20 -0.44 1.92 -11.96
CA ASP A 20 0.92 2.29 -12.31
C ASP A 20 1.93 1.29 -11.76
N ILE A 21 1.76 0.87 -10.52
CA ILE A 21 2.66 -0.08 -9.87
C ILE A 21 2.61 -1.43 -10.59
N ILE A 22 1.41 -1.90 -10.91
CA ILE A 22 1.24 -3.17 -11.62
C ILE A 22 1.91 -3.10 -12.99
N SER A 23 1.79 -1.96 -13.68
CA SER A 23 2.42 -1.78 -14.99
C SER A 23 3.93 -1.77 -14.90
N LEU A 24 4.49 -1.21 -13.82
CA LEU A 24 5.92 -1.06 -13.67
C LEU A 24 6.62 -2.35 -13.25
N ILE A 25 6.07 -3.06 -12.28
CA ILE A 25 6.77 -4.19 -11.68
C ILE A 25 6.08 -5.54 -11.91
N GLY A 26 4.87 -5.53 -12.48
CA GLY A 26 4.14 -6.75 -12.79
C GLY A 26 3.32 -7.24 -11.60
N LYS A 27 2.10 -7.68 -11.88
CA LYS A 27 1.16 -8.11 -10.82
C LYS A 27 1.66 -9.32 -10.05
N ASP A 28 2.54 -10.12 -10.64
CA ASP A 28 3.08 -11.31 -9.97
C ASP A 28 4.20 -10.96 -8.99
N ASN A 29 4.70 -9.73 -9.04
CA ASN A 29 5.81 -9.27 -8.20
C ASN A 29 5.36 -8.35 -7.07
N VAL A 30 4.06 -8.12 -6.94
CA VAL A 30 3.52 -7.24 -5.92
C VAL A 30 2.24 -7.85 -5.33
N GLU A 31 2.11 -7.75 -4.02
CA GLU A 31 0.89 -8.14 -3.33
C GLU A 31 0.08 -6.88 -3.08
N ILE A 32 -1.19 -6.89 -3.48
CA ILE A 32 -2.09 -5.74 -3.27
C ILE A 32 -2.89 -5.96 -1.99
N VAL A 33 -2.80 -5.01 -1.06
CA VAL A 33 -3.51 -5.10 0.21
C VAL A 33 -4.46 -3.91 0.32
N HIS A 34 -5.75 -4.19 0.39
CA HIS A 34 -6.78 -3.15 0.51
C HIS A 34 -7.14 -3.00 1.99
N LEU A 35 -6.54 -2.01 2.66
CA LEU A 35 -6.74 -1.80 4.09
C LEU A 35 -8.17 -1.41 4.43
N GLY A 36 -8.87 -0.77 3.50
CA GLY A 36 -10.28 -0.42 3.71
C GLY A 36 -11.19 -1.64 3.80
N GLU A 37 -10.81 -2.75 3.16
CA GLU A 37 -11.59 -3.99 3.17
C GLU A 37 -11.03 -5.00 4.16
N ASP A 38 -9.74 -4.94 4.45
CA ASP A 38 -9.10 -5.91 5.34
C ASP A 38 -8.27 -5.18 6.39
N MET A 39 -8.94 -4.73 7.44
CA MET A 39 -8.30 -4.02 8.55
C MET A 39 -7.42 -4.93 9.39
N THR A 40 -7.52 -6.25 9.21
CA THR A 40 -6.65 -7.17 9.95
C THR A 40 -5.18 -6.99 9.57
N ARG A 41 -4.92 -6.41 8.39
CA ARG A 41 -3.55 -6.16 7.93
C ARG A 41 -3.06 -4.75 8.24
N PHE A 42 -3.86 -3.95 8.93
CA PHE A 42 -3.50 -2.58 9.28
C PHE A 42 -2.26 -2.52 10.16
N GLY A 43 -2.19 -3.38 11.19
CA GLY A 43 -1.03 -3.41 12.07
C GLY A 43 0.26 -3.80 11.36
N GLU A 44 0.16 -4.68 10.37
CA GLU A 44 1.28 -5.07 9.53
C GLU A 44 1.83 -3.86 8.77
N ALA A 45 0.94 -3.04 8.20
CA ALA A 45 1.34 -1.84 7.47
C ALA A 45 2.02 -0.83 8.39
N GLU A 46 1.46 -0.63 9.58
CA GLU A 46 2.05 0.29 10.56
C GLU A 46 3.45 -0.16 10.96
N LYS A 47 3.64 -1.46 11.19
CA LYS A 47 4.94 -2.00 11.56
C LYS A 47 5.97 -1.84 10.45
N ALA A 48 5.52 -1.87 9.21
CA ALA A 48 6.40 -1.68 8.06
C ALA A 48 6.82 -0.22 7.88
N GLY A 49 6.15 0.70 8.57
CA GLY A 49 6.46 2.13 8.48
C GLY A 49 5.53 2.91 7.58
N VAL A 50 4.42 2.32 7.17
CA VAL A 50 3.42 3.00 6.33
C VAL A 50 2.68 4.04 7.15
N LYS A 51 2.70 5.28 6.71
CA LYS A 51 2.05 6.41 7.40
C LYS A 51 0.84 6.93 6.66
N SER A 52 0.75 6.65 5.39
CA SER A 52 -0.37 7.06 4.55
C SER A 52 -0.48 6.10 3.37
N VAL A 53 -1.60 6.09 2.70
CA VAL A 53 -1.81 5.29 1.50
C VAL A 53 -2.09 6.21 0.32
N PRO A 54 -1.73 5.82 -0.89
CA PRO A 54 -1.10 4.55 -1.28
C PRO A 54 0.37 4.49 -0.93
N ALA A 55 0.85 3.32 -0.59
CA ALA A 55 2.25 3.10 -0.22
C ALA A 55 2.73 1.76 -0.74
N LEU A 56 3.99 1.73 -1.16
CA LEU A 56 4.64 0.52 -1.62
C LEU A 56 5.76 0.16 -0.65
N VAL A 57 5.73 -1.05 -0.11
CA VAL A 57 6.79 -1.55 0.75
C VAL A 57 7.60 -2.55 -0.07
N THR A 58 8.89 -2.25 -0.26
CA THR A 58 9.76 -3.12 -1.04
C THR A 58 10.19 -4.34 -0.22
N PRO A 59 10.70 -5.40 -0.87
CA PRO A 59 11.22 -6.55 -0.13
C PRO A 59 12.34 -6.19 0.84
N ASP A 60 13.03 -5.09 0.60
CA ASP A 60 14.12 -4.62 1.47
C ASP A 60 13.58 -3.78 2.64
N ALA A 61 12.27 -3.72 2.82
CA ALA A 61 11.61 -2.97 3.88
C ALA A 61 11.71 -1.45 3.73
N ASN A 62 11.89 -0.98 2.51
CA ASN A 62 11.78 0.45 2.19
C ASN A 62 10.33 0.79 1.90
N VAL A 63 9.88 1.96 2.36
CA VAL A 63 8.50 2.40 2.16
C VAL A 63 8.49 3.60 1.23
N LEU A 64 7.73 3.48 0.16
CA LEU A 64 7.54 4.55 -0.81
C LEU A 64 6.09 5.04 -0.71
N HIS A 65 5.91 6.28 -0.28
CA HIS A 65 4.58 6.89 -0.23
C HIS A 65 4.31 7.55 -1.58
N ILE A 66 3.26 7.08 -2.26
CA ILE A 66 2.94 7.53 -3.61
C ILE A 66 1.72 8.44 -3.53
N ASN A 67 1.94 9.74 -3.70
CA ASN A 67 0.89 10.74 -3.52
C ASN A 67 0.29 10.65 -2.11
N PHE A 68 -0.84 11.31 -1.88
CA PHE A 68 -1.52 11.25 -0.60
C PHE A 68 -3.00 11.02 -0.83
N GLY A 69 -3.48 9.84 -0.43
CA GLY A 69 -4.89 9.51 -0.46
C GLY A 69 -5.53 9.66 0.90
N ALA A 70 -4.93 9.02 1.92
CA ALA A 70 -5.42 9.10 3.29
C ALA A 70 -4.28 8.74 4.24
N SER A 71 -4.25 9.34 5.42
CA SER A 71 -3.29 8.95 6.44
C SER A 71 -3.75 7.68 7.14
N MET A 72 -2.83 7.00 7.82
CA MET A 72 -3.21 5.82 8.60
C MET A 72 -4.17 6.20 9.74
N ASP A 73 -4.02 7.42 10.28
CA ASP A 73 -4.94 7.90 11.30
C ASP A 73 -6.35 8.09 10.73
N ASP A 74 -6.48 8.56 9.50
CA ASP A 74 -7.77 8.68 8.83
C ASP A 74 -8.45 7.32 8.67
N LEU A 75 -7.68 6.29 8.35
CA LEU A 75 -8.23 4.94 8.16
C LEU A 75 -8.67 4.33 9.48
N ARG A 76 -8.03 4.73 10.57
CA ARG A 76 -8.33 4.20 11.90
C ARG A 76 -9.58 4.82 12.50
N ALA A 77 -9.91 6.02 12.09
CA ALA A 77 -11.03 6.78 12.65
C ALA A 77 -12.40 6.19 12.30
#